data_6ff23bc1bee379567900719df5854d1f
#
_entry.id   6ff23bc1bee379567900719df5854d1f
#
_cell.length_a   1.000
_cell.length_b   1.000
_cell.length_c   1.000
_cell.angle_alpha   90.00
_cell.angle_beta   90.00
_cell.angle_gamma   90.00
#
_symmetry.space_group_name_H-M   'P 1'
#
loop_
_entity.id
_entity.type
_entity.pdbx_description
1 polymer ?
#
loop_
_entity_poly.entity_id
_entity_poly.type
_entity_poly.pdbx_seq_one_letter_code
_entity_poly.pdbx_strand_id
1 'polypeptide(L)'
;MSKCKYCNQTGHGNCAYSPHKKHELNEDENKCVFCGQSGYGGCAYSPFQKHKHGSGANKCRWCGSTGNGRGCPYNPDHVHEK
;
A
#
# COMPACT_ATOMS: atom_id res chain seq x y z
N MET A 1 1.08 7.38 14.52
CA MET A 1 0.43 6.10 14.68
C MET A 1 -0.46 5.81 13.48
N SER A 2 -0.46 4.57 13.09
CA SER A 2 -1.12 4.17 11.85
C SER A 2 -2.53 3.69 12.13
N LYS A 3 -3.50 4.37 11.56
CA LYS A 3 -4.90 3.99 11.71
C LYS A 3 -5.51 3.83 10.33
N CYS A 4 -6.48 2.91 10.24
CA CYS A 4 -7.23 2.72 9.01
C CYS A 4 -7.98 4.00 8.66
N LYS A 5 -7.86 4.45 7.43
CA LYS A 5 -8.52 5.68 7.01
C LYS A 5 -10.01 5.51 6.76
N TYR A 6 -10.52 4.27 6.80
CA TYR A 6 -11.93 4.01 6.59
C TYR A 6 -12.69 3.82 7.89
N CYS A 7 -12.10 3.14 8.87
CA CYS A 7 -12.77 2.86 10.14
C CYS A 7 -12.06 3.44 11.35
N ASN A 8 -10.90 4.05 11.14
CA ASN A 8 -10.13 4.73 12.18
C ASN A 8 -9.62 3.80 13.28
N GLN A 9 -9.50 2.52 13.00
CA GLN A 9 -8.99 1.54 13.96
C GLN A 9 -7.58 1.12 13.56
N THR A 10 -6.81 0.67 14.55
CA THR A 10 -5.50 0.10 14.29
C THR A 10 -5.66 -1.38 13.99
N GLY A 11 -4.81 -1.90 13.10
CA GLY A 11 -4.84 -3.32 12.78
C GLY A 11 -4.67 -3.56 11.30
N HIS A 12 -4.60 -4.84 10.97
CA HIS A 12 -4.39 -5.28 9.60
C HIS A 12 -5.45 -6.33 9.27
N GLY A 13 -5.77 -6.44 7.98
CA GLY A 13 -6.71 -7.45 7.53
C GLY A 13 -8.08 -6.87 7.24
N ASN A 14 -9.13 -7.52 7.70
CA ASN A 14 -10.50 -7.22 7.28
C ASN A 14 -11.02 -5.91 7.85
N CYS A 15 -11.65 -5.11 7.01
CA CYS A 15 -12.27 -3.85 7.38
C CYS A 15 -13.65 -3.77 6.73
N ALA A 16 -14.68 -3.64 7.56
CA ALA A 16 -16.06 -3.58 7.05
C ALA A 16 -16.37 -2.28 6.32
N TYR A 17 -15.62 -1.22 6.61
CA TYR A 17 -15.86 0.09 6.02
C TYR A 17 -15.04 0.38 4.78
N SER A 18 -14.05 -0.46 4.49
CA SER A 18 -13.23 -0.28 3.30
C SER A 18 -13.92 -0.85 2.07
N PRO A 19 -13.82 -0.18 0.91
CA PRO A 19 -14.37 -0.74 -0.32
C PRO A 19 -13.68 -2.03 -0.73
N HIS A 20 -12.46 -2.25 -0.26
CA HIS A 20 -11.69 -3.47 -0.52
C HIS A 20 -11.84 -4.48 0.60
N LYS A 21 -12.58 -4.15 1.66
CA LYS A 21 -12.75 -5.00 2.84
C LYS A 21 -11.44 -5.26 3.57
N LYS A 22 -10.46 -4.38 3.40
CA LYS A 22 -9.16 -4.46 4.05
C LYS A 22 -8.85 -3.13 4.70
N HIS A 23 -8.21 -3.17 5.88
CA HIS A 23 -7.72 -1.95 6.51
C HIS A 23 -6.65 -1.33 5.64
N GLU A 24 -6.78 -0.03 5.41
CA GLU A 24 -5.74 0.72 4.71
C GLU A 24 -5.24 1.78 5.68
N LEU A 25 -4.04 1.55 6.21
CA LEU A 25 -3.48 2.38 7.25
C LEU A 25 -2.86 3.64 6.64
N ASN A 26 -2.79 4.69 7.45
CA ASN A 26 -2.18 5.94 7.06
C ASN A 26 -0.67 5.88 7.35
N GLU A 27 0.06 5.11 6.56
CA GLU A 27 1.50 4.91 6.74
C GLU A 27 2.30 5.88 5.90
N ASP A 28 3.61 5.96 6.19
CA ASP A 28 4.51 6.79 5.41
C ASP A 28 5.05 6.02 4.20
N GLU A 29 6.01 6.63 3.49
CA GLU A 29 6.53 6.06 2.25
C GLU A 29 7.38 4.80 2.45
N ASN A 30 7.69 4.46 3.69
CA ASN A 30 8.56 3.32 3.98
C ASN A 30 7.80 2.08 4.39
N LYS A 31 6.49 2.15 4.51
CA LYS A 31 5.70 1.03 5.01
C LYS A 31 4.46 0.79 4.16
N CYS A 32 4.12 -0.48 4.07
CA CYS A 32 2.89 -0.89 3.38
C CYS A 32 1.68 -0.41 4.17
N VAL A 33 0.70 0.18 3.47
CA VAL A 33 -0.51 0.68 4.12
C VAL A 33 -1.46 -0.44 4.53
N PHE A 34 -1.25 -1.65 4.03
CA PHE A 34 -2.13 -2.78 4.35
C PHE A 34 -1.60 -3.66 5.47
N CYS A 35 -0.29 -3.86 5.57
CA CYS A 35 0.29 -4.75 6.57
C CYS A 35 1.33 -4.07 7.46
N GLY A 36 1.74 -2.86 7.16
CA GLY A 36 2.67 -2.11 7.99
C GLY A 36 4.11 -2.56 7.89
N GLN A 37 4.45 -3.42 6.94
CA GLN A 37 5.81 -3.90 6.77
C GLN A 37 6.54 -3.12 5.69
N SER A 38 7.84 -2.99 5.84
CA SER A 38 8.67 -2.43 4.79
C SER A 38 8.95 -3.52 3.76
N GLY A 39 9.05 -3.12 2.49
CA GLY A 39 9.34 -4.07 1.43
C GLY A 39 8.38 -3.90 0.27
N TYR A 40 8.61 -4.68 -0.78
CA TYR A 40 7.84 -4.63 -2.01
C TYR A 40 7.48 -6.06 -2.42
N GLY A 41 6.40 -6.18 -3.18
CA GLY A 41 5.99 -7.48 -3.68
C GLY A 41 4.79 -8.03 -2.91
N GLY A 42 4.78 -9.33 -2.65
CA GLY A 42 3.63 -10.03 -2.10
C GLY A 42 3.19 -9.54 -0.72
N CYS A 43 1.91 -9.27 -0.57
CA CYS A 43 1.32 -8.83 0.69
C CYS A 43 0.02 -9.59 0.92
N ALA A 44 -0.05 -10.33 2.03
CA ALA A 44 -1.22 -11.15 2.32
C ALA A 44 -2.44 -10.31 2.70
N TYR A 45 -2.23 -9.10 3.19
CA TYR A 45 -3.32 -8.24 3.65
C TYR A 45 -3.82 -7.28 2.59
N SER A 46 -3.12 -7.15 1.48
CA SER A 46 -3.53 -6.25 0.41
C SER A 46 -4.59 -6.90 -0.47
N PRO A 47 -5.61 -6.14 -0.89
CA PRO A 47 -6.58 -6.69 -1.85
C PRO A 47 -5.95 -7.02 -3.19
N PHE A 48 -4.79 -6.42 -3.49
CA PHE A 48 -4.03 -6.69 -4.70
C PHE A 48 -2.93 -7.72 -4.48
N GLN A 49 -2.73 -8.17 -3.23
CA GLN A 49 -1.66 -9.07 -2.83
C GLN A 49 -0.28 -8.51 -3.11
N LYS A 50 -0.18 -7.18 -3.11
CA LYS A 50 1.08 -6.46 -3.30
C LYS A 50 1.21 -5.40 -2.22
N HIS A 51 2.42 -5.18 -1.74
CA HIS A 51 2.69 -4.08 -0.81
C HIS A 51 2.51 -2.76 -1.53
N LYS A 52 1.76 -1.85 -0.90
CA LYS A 52 1.59 -0.50 -1.39
C LYS A 52 1.95 0.45 -0.28
N HIS A 53 3.05 1.16 -0.44
CA HIS A 53 3.53 2.07 0.59
C HIS A 53 2.71 3.36 0.64
N GLY A 54 2.87 4.11 1.71
CA GLY A 54 2.23 5.40 1.83
C GLY A 54 2.80 6.41 0.88
N SER A 55 2.14 7.58 0.79
CA SER A 55 2.60 8.67 -0.06
C SER A 55 3.62 9.54 0.67
N GLY A 56 4.32 10.39 -0.06
CA GLY A 56 5.23 11.35 0.52
C GLY A 56 6.61 11.37 -0.09
N ALA A 57 7.00 10.32 -0.82
CA ALA A 57 8.29 10.27 -1.50
C ALA A 57 8.09 10.39 -3.00
N ASN A 58 9.19 10.72 -3.71
CA ASN A 58 9.18 10.72 -5.17
C ASN A 58 9.46 9.33 -5.71
N LYS A 59 8.96 8.32 -5.04
CA LYS A 59 9.18 6.93 -5.39
C LYS A 59 7.85 6.26 -5.69
N CYS A 60 7.90 5.28 -6.57
CA CYS A 60 6.74 4.43 -6.81
C CYS A 60 6.32 3.73 -5.52
N ARG A 61 5.04 3.79 -5.21
CA ARG A 61 4.52 3.20 -3.97
C ARG A 61 4.54 1.68 -4.00
N TRP A 62 4.68 1.10 -5.18
CA TRP A 62 4.64 -0.35 -5.35
C TRP A 62 6.03 -0.98 -5.41
N CYS A 63 7.00 -0.32 -6.06
CA CYS A 63 8.32 -0.90 -6.25
C CYS A 63 9.47 -0.04 -5.75
N GLY A 64 9.20 1.20 -5.33
CA GLY A 64 10.21 2.09 -4.81
C GLY A 64 11.12 2.72 -5.85
N SER A 65 10.79 2.56 -7.11
CA SER A 65 11.58 3.15 -8.19
C SER A 65 11.23 4.63 -8.35
N THR A 66 12.20 5.42 -8.80
CA THR A 66 11.97 6.84 -9.04
C THR A 66 11.42 7.13 -10.43
N GLY A 67 11.23 6.10 -11.26
CA GLY A 67 10.72 6.27 -12.60
C GLY A 67 9.26 6.65 -12.66
N ASN A 68 8.80 7.00 -13.85
CA ASN A 68 7.41 7.36 -14.11
C ASN A 68 6.87 6.47 -15.23
N GLY A 69 5.54 6.40 -15.30
CA GLY A 69 4.88 5.71 -16.39
C GLY A 69 4.75 4.23 -16.14
N ARG A 70 4.83 3.45 -17.19
CA ARG A 70 4.58 2.01 -17.13
C ARG A 70 5.86 1.24 -16.87
N GLY A 71 5.70 -0.03 -16.54
CA GLY A 71 6.82 -0.91 -16.31
C GLY A 71 7.06 -1.25 -14.87
N CYS A 72 6.07 -1.05 -14.00
CA CYS A 72 6.18 -1.40 -12.59
C CYS A 72 5.76 -2.86 -12.39
N PRO A 73 6.70 -3.77 -12.08
CA PRO A 73 6.34 -5.18 -11.94
C PRO A 73 5.51 -5.48 -10.69
N TYR A 74 5.53 -4.56 -9.72
CA TYR A 74 4.81 -4.78 -8.46
C TYR A 74 3.44 -4.14 -8.41
N ASN A 75 3.13 -3.25 -9.34
CA ASN A 75 1.80 -2.66 -9.44
C ASN A 75 0.91 -3.59 -10.26
N PRO A 76 -0.30 -3.92 -9.78
CA PRO A 76 -1.21 -4.76 -10.58
C PRO A 76 -1.55 -4.16 -11.94
N ASP A 77 -1.47 -2.84 -12.07
CA ASP A 77 -1.69 -2.15 -13.34
C ASP A 77 -0.40 -1.92 -14.12
N HIS A 78 0.74 -2.35 -13.59
CA HIS A 78 2.05 -2.18 -14.21
C HIS A 78 2.43 -0.72 -14.47
N VAL A 79 1.94 0.18 -13.63
CA VAL A 79 2.20 1.62 -13.73
C VAL A 79 2.85 2.09 -12.44
N HIS A 80 3.88 2.92 -12.55
CA HIS A 80 4.47 3.53 -11.36
C HIS A 80 3.51 4.56 -10.76
N GLU A 81 3.29 4.46 -9.46
CA GLU A 81 2.39 5.36 -8.74
C GLU A 81 3.17 6.02 -7.61
N LYS A 82 3.27 7.33 -7.64
CA LYS A 82 4.00 8.10 -6.61
C LYS A 82 3.10 8.76 -5.59
#